data_e74f54df2ba5b275d68c5dec0300918d
#
_entry.id   e74f54df2ba5b275d68c5dec0300918d
#
_cell.length_a   1.000
_cell.length_b   1.000
_cell.length_c   1.000
_cell.angle_alpha   90.00
_cell.angle_beta   90.00
_cell.angle_gamma   90.00
#
_symmetry.space_group_name_H-M   'P 1'
#
loop_
_entity.id
_entity.type
_entity.pdbx_description
1 polymer ?
#
loop_
_entity_poly.entity_id
_entity_poly.type
_entity_poly.pdbx_seq_one_letter_code
_entity_poly.pdbx_strand_id
1 'polypeptide(L)'
;GQLRATHNLTRLAQYTTNLFATLEQETGQATGFQQRGSVSVAPNHERFEELKRGASMARVFGLPVDIITPADIKALVPLANVDDLVGGVHLPGDGITNPIDTTQALAKGARARGVRIVEHVKVNEIIVEQGHAVGVRTQWGDIRADAVVNAAGMWGRELGDQAGATVPLHAAEHFYI
;
A
#
# COMPACT_ATOMS: atom_id res chain seq x y z
N GLY A 1 1.91 -4.25 -4.88
CA GLY A 1 3.32 -4.35 -5.27
C GLY A 1 4.26 -3.99 -4.13
N GLN A 2 5.38 -4.71 -4.00
CA GLN A 2 6.33 -4.52 -2.90
C GLN A 2 7.40 -3.46 -3.21
N LEU A 3 7.87 -3.36 -4.46
CA LEU A 3 8.88 -2.38 -4.83
C LEU A 3 8.33 -0.97 -4.73
N ARG A 4 9.02 -0.10 -3.99
CA ARG A 4 8.73 1.32 -3.82
C ARG A 4 9.98 2.16 -4.10
N ALA A 5 9.80 3.45 -4.24
CA ALA A 5 10.88 4.39 -4.57
C ALA A 5 12.00 4.45 -3.51
N THR A 6 11.72 4.05 -2.27
CA THR A 6 12.70 4.07 -1.19
C THR A 6 12.77 2.72 -0.47
N HIS A 7 13.90 2.44 0.17
CA HIS A 7 14.09 1.23 0.97
C HIS A 7 13.07 1.11 2.11
N ASN A 8 12.82 2.20 2.83
CA ASN A 8 11.88 2.17 3.96
C ASN A 8 10.45 1.85 3.52
N LEU A 9 9.99 2.43 2.42
CA LEU A 9 8.67 2.12 1.87
C LEU A 9 8.60 0.69 1.31
N THR A 10 9.70 0.20 0.72
CA THR A 10 9.77 -1.20 0.25
C THR A 10 9.71 -2.16 1.43
N ARG A 11 10.42 -1.91 2.53
CA ARG A 11 10.34 -2.72 3.75
C ARG A 11 8.93 -2.73 4.35
N LEU A 12 8.25 -1.58 4.37
CA LEU A 12 6.86 -1.50 4.83
C LEU A 12 5.92 -2.32 3.93
N ALA A 13 6.12 -2.26 2.61
CA ALA A 13 5.34 -3.04 1.66
C ALA A 13 5.59 -4.55 1.78
N GLN A 14 6.85 -4.97 2.01
CA GLN A 14 7.20 -6.38 2.31
C GLN A 14 6.51 -6.85 3.59
N TYR A 15 6.59 -6.06 4.67
CA TYR A 15 5.90 -6.36 5.92
C TYR A 15 4.40 -6.53 5.70
N THR A 16 3.79 -5.61 4.96
CA THR A 16 2.35 -5.65 4.64
C THR A 16 1.98 -6.91 3.84
N THR A 17 2.79 -7.28 2.85
CA THR A 17 2.55 -8.50 2.05
C THR A 17 2.63 -9.75 2.92
N ASN A 18 3.62 -9.84 3.80
CA ASN A 18 3.77 -10.95 4.74
C ASN A 18 2.60 -11.01 5.73
N LEU A 19 2.15 -9.86 6.24
CA LEU A 19 0.97 -9.78 7.10
C LEU A 19 -0.28 -10.28 6.38
N PHE A 20 -0.51 -9.88 5.14
CA PHE A 20 -1.68 -10.32 4.37
C PHE A 20 -1.66 -11.82 4.09
N ALA A 21 -0.48 -12.41 3.94
CA ALA A 21 -0.34 -13.85 3.74
C ALA A 21 -0.80 -14.69 4.95
N THR A 22 -0.71 -14.15 6.16
CA THR A 22 -1.11 -14.84 7.42
C THR A 22 -2.44 -14.37 7.99
N LEU A 23 -2.93 -13.23 7.53
CA LEU A 23 -4.06 -12.52 8.14
C LEU A 23 -5.35 -13.35 8.20
N GLU A 24 -5.64 -14.12 7.15
CA GLU A 24 -6.80 -15.02 7.12
C GLU A 24 -6.70 -16.11 8.19
N GLN A 25 -5.52 -16.71 8.33
CA GLN A 25 -5.28 -17.72 9.35
C GLN A 25 -5.40 -17.13 10.77
N GLU A 26 -4.87 -15.92 10.98
CA GLU A 26 -4.89 -15.26 12.29
C GLU A 26 -6.29 -14.81 12.72
N THR A 27 -7.12 -14.41 11.77
CA THR A 27 -8.41 -13.78 12.07
C THR A 27 -9.61 -14.65 11.77
N GLY A 28 -9.45 -15.70 10.96
CA GLY A 28 -10.54 -16.49 10.42
C GLY A 28 -11.46 -15.67 9.48
N GLN A 29 -10.93 -14.61 8.87
CA GLN A 29 -11.63 -13.78 7.88
C GLN A 29 -10.89 -13.87 6.56
N ALA A 30 -11.58 -14.36 5.52
CA ALA A 30 -11.01 -14.42 4.17
C ALA A 30 -10.58 -13.02 3.68
N THR A 31 -9.43 -12.96 3.04
CA THR A 31 -8.87 -11.72 2.49
C THR A 31 -8.85 -11.70 0.98
N GLY A 32 -9.01 -12.87 0.35
CA GLY A 32 -8.80 -13.05 -1.07
C GLY A 32 -7.35 -12.81 -1.50
N PHE A 33 -6.40 -12.84 -0.56
CA PHE A 33 -4.99 -12.63 -0.87
C PHE A 33 -4.42 -13.78 -1.71
N GLN A 34 -3.81 -13.44 -2.83
CA GLN A 34 -3.17 -14.39 -3.73
C GLN A 34 -1.85 -13.79 -4.22
N GLN A 35 -0.76 -14.48 -3.95
CA GLN A 35 0.57 -14.08 -4.39
C GLN A 35 0.82 -14.65 -5.79
N ARG A 36 0.50 -13.87 -6.80
CA ARG A 36 0.55 -14.25 -8.23
C ARG A 36 1.65 -13.54 -9.01
N GLY A 37 2.40 -12.67 -8.33
CA GLY A 37 3.37 -11.80 -8.98
C GLY A 37 2.73 -10.57 -9.62
N SER A 38 3.60 -9.72 -10.16
CA SER A 38 3.22 -8.59 -11.03
C SER A 38 4.19 -8.48 -12.20
N VAL A 39 3.66 -8.05 -13.35
CA VAL A 39 4.43 -7.84 -14.57
C VAL A 39 4.33 -6.37 -14.96
N SER A 40 5.48 -5.71 -15.11
CA SER A 40 5.58 -4.37 -15.68
C SER A 40 6.17 -4.48 -17.08
N VAL A 41 5.53 -3.86 -18.07
CA VAL A 41 5.91 -3.96 -19.47
C VAL A 41 6.51 -2.67 -20.01
N ALA A 42 7.36 -2.78 -21.01
CA ALA A 42 8.01 -1.66 -21.67
C ALA A 42 7.69 -1.65 -23.17
N PRO A 43 6.98 -0.61 -23.68
CA PRO A 43 6.67 -0.47 -25.10
C PRO A 43 7.84 0.14 -25.89
N ASN A 44 8.88 0.64 -25.22
CA ASN A 44 10.07 1.21 -25.83
C ASN A 44 11.32 0.99 -24.99
N HIS A 45 12.49 1.27 -25.57
CA HIS A 45 13.79 1.05 -24.93
C HIS A 45 13.99 1.94 -23.70
N GLU A 46 13.53 3.19 -23.71
CA GLU A 46 13.67 4.14 -22.61
C GLU A 46 12.93 3.63 -21.36
N ARG A 47 11.70 3.14 -21.56
CA ARG A 47 10.92 2.52 -20.48
C ARG A 47 11.57 1.23 -19.98
N PHE A 48 12.16 0.45 -20.89
CA PHE A 48 12.85 -0.79 -20.50
C PHE A 48 14.09 -0.51 -19.66
N GLU A 49 14.88 0.51 -19.99
CA GLU A 49 16.01 0.95 -19.17
C GLU A 49 15.57 1.42 -17.78
N GLU A 50 14.44 2.14 -17.68
CA GLU A 50 13.85 2.54 -16.40
C GLU A 50 13.45 1.32 -15.57
N LEU A 51 12.78 0.34 -16.16
CA LEU A 51 12.39 -0.90 -15.48
C LEU A 51 13.60 -1.69 -15.01
N LYS A 52 14.68 -1.77 -15.80
CA LYS A 52 15.93 -2.45 -15.41
C LYS A 52 16.60 -1.75 -14.22
N ARG A 53 16.59 -0.40 -14.16
CA ARG A 53 17.05 0.33 -12.97
C ARG A 53 16.21 0.00 -11.74
N GLY A 54 14.88 -0.06 -11.89
CA GLY A 54 13.97 -0.51 -10.85
C GLY A 54 14.28 -1.93 -10.37
N ALA A 55 14.54 -2.85 -11.30
CA ALA A 55 14.93 -4.23 -10.98
C ALA A 55 16.25 -4.29 -10.21
N SER A 56 17.24 -3.48 -10.58
CA SER A 56 18.49 -3.38 -9.83
C SER A 56 18.29 -2.89 -8.41
N MET A 57 17.42 -1.90 -8.23
CA MET A 57 17.03 -1.39 -6.91
C MET A 57 16.27 -2.45 -6.10
N ALA A 58 15.38 -3.20 -6.74
CA ALA A 58 14.65 -4.30 -6.09
C ALA A 58 15.61 -5.35 -5.50
N ARG A 59 16.65 -5.72 -6.24
CA ARG A 59 17.69 -6.67 -5.76
C ARG A 59 18.44 -6.12 -4.54
N VAL A 60 18.80 -4.83 -4.56
CA VAL A 60 19.44 -4.16 -3.40
C VAL A 60 18.51 -4.18 -2.18
N PHE A 61 17.22 -4.09 -2.38
CA PHE A 61 16.22 -4.14 -1.31
C PHE A 61 15.81 -5.57 -0.91
N GLY A 62 16.46 -6.60 -1.50
CA GLY A 62 16.21 -8.00 -1.18
C GLY A 62 14.93 -8.57 -1.78
N LEU A 63 14.39 -7.96 -2.84
CA LEU A 63 13.22 -8.46 -3.56
C LEU A 63 13.65 -9.38 -4.71
N PRO A 64 13.07 -10.59 -4.84
CA PRO A 64 13.16 -11.37 -6.06
C PRO A 64 12.60 -10.60 -7.24
N VAL A 65 13.35 -10.53 -8.32
CA VAL A 65 12.95 -9.79 -9.54
C VAL A 65 13.63 -10.38 -10.77
N ASP A 66 12.86 -10.57 -11.81
CA ASP A 66 13.30 -11.08 -13.10
C ASP A 66 13.13 -10.02 -14.18
N ILE A 67 14.16 -9.88 -15.03
CA ILE A 67 14.04 -9.14 -16.29
C ILE A 67 13.57 -10.16 -17.32
N ILE A 68 12.47 -9.89 -17.99
CA ILE A 68 11.74 -10.85 -18.82
C ILE A 68 11.57 -10.36 -20.26
N THR A 69 11.53 -11.32 -21.17
CA THR A 69 11.30 -11.08 -22.60
C THR A 69 9.80 -10.95 -22.92
N PRO A 70 9.41 -10.46 -24.12
CA PRO A 70 8.02 -10.50 -24.56
C PRO A 70 7.41 -11.91 -24.58
N ALA A 71 8.20 -12.94 -24.89
CA ALA A 71 7.74 -14.34 -24.85
C ALA A 71 7.42 -14.79 -23.42
N ASP A 72 8.24 -14.40 -22.44
CA ASP A 72 7.97 -14.68 -21.02
C ASP A 72 6.72 -13.93 -20.54
N ILE A 73 6.53 -12.69 -20.98
CA ILE A 73 5.32 -11.92 -20.67
C ILE A 73 4.09 -12.64 -21.19
N LYS A 74 4.14 -13.13 -22.44
CA LYS A 74 3.03 -13.90 -23.05
C LYS A 74 2.72 -15.18 -22.28
N ALA A 75 3.73 -15.85 -21.77
CA ALA A 75 3.57 -17.05 -20.95
C ALA A 75 2.92 -16.75 -19.60
N LEU A 76 3.31 -15.64 -18.94
CA LEU A 76 2.76 -15.21 -17.66
C LEU A 76 1.35 -14.60 -17.80
N VAL A 77 1.09 -13.88 -18.88
CA VAL A 77 -0.16 -13.16 -19.16
C VAL A 77 -0.66 -13.50 -20.57
N PRO A 78 -1.32 -14.66 -20.76
CA PRO A 78 -1.69 -15.17 -22.09
C PRO A 78 -2.59 -14.24 -22.92
N LEU A 79 -3.34 -13.34 -22.28
CA LEU A 79 -4.21 -12.38 -22.97
C LEU A 79 -3.48 -11.10 -23.43
N ALA A 80 -2.23 -10.88 -22.99
CA ALA A 80 -1.48 -9.69 -23.39
C ALA A 80 -1.10 -9.74 -24.87
N ASN A 81 -1.24 -8.62 -25.58
CA ASN A 81 -0.52 -8.40 -26.83
C ASN A 81 0.92 -8.03 -26.48
N VAL A 82 1.88 -8.69 -27.12
CA VAL A 82 3.32 -8.51 -26.84
C VAL A 82 4.11 -8.03 -28.06
N ASP A 83 3.45 -7.84 -29.21
CA ASP A 83 4.08 -7.53 -30.49
C ASP A 83 4.78 -6.16 -30.49
N ASP A 84 4.31 -5.24 -29.65
CA ASP A 84 4.83 -3.89 -29.50
C ASP A 84 5.69 -3.72 -28.23
N LEU A 85 6.04 -4.82 -27.54
CA LEU A 85 6.81 -4.79 -26.31
C LEU A 85 8.30 -5.08 -26.56
N VAL A 86 9.17 -4.34 -25.86
CA VAL A 86 10.62 -4.54 -25.84
C VAL A 86 11.04 -5.55 -24.77
N GLY A 87 10.30 -5.60 -23.67
CA GLY A 87 10.56 -6.47 -22.54
C GLY A 87 9.78 -6.05 -21.31
N GLY A 88 10.12 -6.61 -20.16
CA GLY A 88 9.44 -6.30 -18.91
C GLY A 88 10.21 -6.72 -17.68
N VAL A 89 9.59 -6.53 -16.54
CA VAL A 89 10.08 -6.95 -15.23
C VAL A 89 8.97 -7.68 -14.49
N HIS A 90 9.31 -8.83 -13.93
CA HIS A 90 8.43 -9.66 -13.11
C HIS A 90 8.89 -9.62 -11.65
N LEU A 91 7.95 -9.32 -10.74
CA LEU A 91 8.15 -9.46 -9.29
C LEU A 91 7.26 -10.61 -8.78
N PRO A 92 7.80 -11.80 -8.60
CA PRO A 92 7.00 -12.99 -8.24
C PRO A 92 6.37 -12.89 -6.84
N GLY A 93 6.95 -12.09 -5.96
CA GLY A 93 6.46 -11.86 -4.60
C GLY A 93 5.25 -10.94 -4.48
N ASP A 94 4.86 -10.26 -5.55
CA ASP A 94 3.69 -9.39 -5.54
C ASP A 94 2.38 -10.19 -5.55
N GLY A 95 1.28 -9.57 -5.13
CA GLY A 95 -0.02 -10.23 -5.04
C GLY A 95 -1.19 -9.29 -5.19
N ILE A 96 -2.35 -9.89 -5.18
CA ILE A 96 -3.65 -9.21 -5.15
C ILE A 96 -4.40 -9.58 -3.89
N THR A 97 -5.30 -8.71 -3.46
CA THR A 97 -6.20 -8.96 -2.33
C THR A 97 -7.54 -8.28 -2.59
N ASN A 98 -8.60 -8.75 -1.92
CA ASN A 98 -9.86 -8.01 -1.90
C ASN A 98 -9.73 -6.89 -0.85
N PRO A 99 -9.83 -5.60 -1.21
CA PRO A 99 -9.60 -4.51 -0.28
C PRO A 99 -10.64 -4.46 0.84
N ILE A 100 -11.89 -4.81 0.56
CA ILE A 100 -12.96 -4.84 1.57
C ILE A 100 -12.69 -5.95 2.58
N ASP A 101 -12.48 -7.18 2.12
CA ASP A 101 -12.26 -8.34 2.96
C ASP A 101 -10.99 -8.19 3.81
N THR A 102 -9.92 -7.67 3.21
CA THR A 102 -8.66 -7.40 3.92
C THR A 102 -8.86 -6.36 5.02
N THR A 103 -9.62 -5.29 4.75
CA THR A 103 -9.96 -4.28 5.75
C THR A 103 -10.77 -4.88 6.89
N GLN A 104 -11.76 -5.73 6.59
CA GLN A 104 -12.54 -6.45 7.59
C GLN A 104 -11.67 -7.41 8.42
N ALA A 105 -10.75 -8.12 7.79
CA ALA A 105 -9.81 -9.00 8.49
C ALA A 105 -8.91 -8.22 9.46
N LEU A 106 -8.35 -7.09 9.02
CA LEU A 106 -7.56 -6.19 9.88
C LEU A 106 -8.39 -5.67 11.05
N ALA A 107 -9.62 -5.21 10.78
CA ALA A 107 -10.52 -4.72 11.82
C ALA A 107 -10.89 -5.83 12.83
N LYS A 108 -11.15 -7.06 12.36
CA LYS A 108 -11.44 -8.21 13.21
C LYS A 108 -10.24 -8.56 14.10
N GLY A 109 -9.03 -8.59 13.52
CA GLY A 109 -7.80 -8.83 14.26
C GLY A 109 -7.52 -7.74 15.31
N ALA A 110 -7.77 -6.48 14.98
CA ALA A 110 -7.64 -5.37 15.92
C ALA A 110 -8.64 -5.48 17.08
N ARG A 111 -9.91 -5.73 16.79
CA ARG A 111 -10.95 -5.92 17.82
C ARG A 111 -10.64 -7.09 18.76
N ALA A 112 -10.13 -8.20 18.22
CA ALA A 112 -9.72 -9.36 19.02
C ALA A 112 -8.59 -9.04 20.00
N ARG A 113 -7.81 -7.96 19.73
CA ARG A 113 -6.75 -7.46 20.61
C ARG A 113 -7.19 -6.25 21.48
N GLY A 114 -8.49 -6.01 21.59
CA GLY A 114 -9.06 -4.97 22.46
C GLY A 114 -9.15 -3.57 21.83
N VAL A 115 -8.87 -3.42 20.55
CA VAL A 115 -9.02 -2.12 19.88
C VAL A 115 -10.49 -1.77 19.72
N ARG A 116 -10.88 -0.56 20.10
CA ARG A 116 -12.21 -0.01 19.86
C ARG A 116 -12.21 0.67 18.49
N ILE A 117 -13.02 0.18 17.57
CA ILE A 117 -13.26 0.78 16.27
C ILE A 117 -14.65 1.42 16.31
N VAL A 118 -14.71 2.72 16.13
CA VAL A 118 -15.94 3.50 16.09
C VAL A 118 -16.11 4.08 14.72
N GLU A 119 -17.12 3.62 14.02
CA GLU A 119 -17.43 4.02 12.63
C GLU A 119 -18.37 5.23 12.61
N HIS A 120 -18.44 5.92 11.47
CA HIS A 120 -19.29 7.10 11.27
C HIS A 120 -19.03 8.25 12.25
N VAL A 121 -17.82 8.33 12.77
CA VAL A 121 -17.37 9.44 13.61
C VAL A 121 -16.40 10.30 12.83
N LYS A 122 -16.86 11.51 12.49
CA LYS A 122 -15.99 12.48 11.82
C LYS A 122 -15.03 13.10 12.82
N VAL A 123 -13.73 12.99 12.54
CA VAL A 123 -12.70 13.79 13.22
C VAL A 123 -12.67 15.17 12.56
N ASN A 124 -12.97 16.21 13.31
CA ASN A 124 -13.00 17.58 12.84
C ASN A 124 -11.69 18.29 13.01
N GLU A 125 -10.91 17.92 14.04
CA GLU A 125 -9.70 18.62 14.44
C GLU A 125 -8.79 17.69 15.25
N ILE A 126 -7.47 17.87 15.15
CA ILE A 126 -6.48 17.33 16.09
C ILE A 126 -6.29 18.36 17.21
N ILE A 127 -6.47 17.94 18.45
CA ILE A 127 -6.27 18.80 19.62
C ILE A 127 -4.76 18.88 19.88
N VAL A 128 -4.21 20.09 19.80
CA VAL A 128 -2.78 20.36 20.05
C VAL A 128 -2.64 21.23 21.28
N GLU A 129 -1.85 20.79 22.25
CA GLU A 129 -1.49 21.53 23.46
C GLU A 129 0.03 21.57 23.59
N GLN A 130 0.59 22.77 23.75
CA GLN A 130 2.03 22.97 23.87
C GLN A 130 2.86 22.31 22.74
N GLY A 131 2.33 22.30 21.52
CA GLY A 131 2.99 21.70 20.35
C GLY A 131 2.89 20.16 20.25
N HIS A 132 2.11 19.52 21.13
CA HIS A 132 1.88 18.07 21.11
C HIS A 132 0.42 17.74 20.77
N ALA A 133 0.21 16.74 19.90
CA ALA A 133 -1.12 16.20 19.66
C ALA A 133 -1.55 15.37 20.89
N VAL A 134 -2.65 15.79 21.52
CA VAL A 134 -3.16 15.20 22.78
C VAL A 134 -4.55 14.59 22.62
N GLY A 135 -5.05 14.52 21.41
CA GLY A 135 -6.36 13.93 21.13
C GLY A 135 -6.96 14.44 19.83
N VAL A 136 -8.23 14.12 19.64
CA VAL A 136 -9.02 14.55 18.49
C VAL A 136 -10.37 15.11 18.94
N ARG A 137 -10.89 16.09 18.20
CA ARG A 137 -12.24 16.61 18.34
C ARG A 137 -13.14 15.94 17.33
N THR A 138 -14.22 15.39 17.81
CA THR A 138 -15.23 14.75 16.98
C THR A 138 -16.58 15.46 17.05
N GLN A 139 -17.51 15.08 16.19
CA GLN A 139 -18.89 15.56 16.27
C GLN A 139 -19.62 15.18 17.57
N TRP A 140 -19.08 14.24 18.33
CA TRP A 140 -19.68 13.73 19.58
C TRP A 140 -18.85 14.07 20.83
N GLY A 141 -17.83 14.92 20.67
CA GLY A 141 -16.97 15.36 21.75
C GLY A 141 -15.49 15.05 21.51
N ASP A 142 -14.69 15.39 22.49
CA ASP A 142 -13.25 15.26 22.46
C ASP A 142 -12.81 13.86 22.95
N ILE A 143 -11.83 13.28 22.28
CA ILE A 143 -11.19 12.03 22.68
C ILE A 143 -9.73 12.36 22.97
N ARG A 144 -9.28 12.12 24.19
CA ARG A 144 -7.90 12.31 24.61
C ARG A 144 -7.07 11.06 24.35
N ALA A 145 -5.81 11.25 23.95
CA ALA A 145 -4.86 10.17 23.67
C ALA A 145 -3.42 10.66 23.87
N ASP A 146 -2.54 9.75 24.24
CA ASP A 146 -1.10 10.01 24.37
C ASP A 146 -0.42 10.13 23.00
N ALA A 147 -1.02 9.57 21.95
CA ALA A 147 -0.55 9.67 20.57
C ALA A 147 -1.74 9.66 19.59
N VAL A 148 -1.62 10.42 18.52
CA VAL A 148 -2.61 10.46 17.43
C VAL A 148 -1.93 10.01 16.14
N VAL A 149 -2.48 8.99 15.49
CA VAL A 149 -2.00 8.49 14.19
C VAL A 149 -2.91 9.01 13.10
N ASN A 150 -2.36 9.83 12.20
CA ASN A 150 -3.08 10.30 11.02
C ASN A 150 -3.00 9.22 9.92
N ALA A 151 -4.08 8.48 9.73
CA ALA A 151 -4.24 7.48 8.67
C ALA A 151 -5.42 7.86 7.73
N ALA A 152 -5.65 9.16 7.54
CA ALA A 152 -6.81 9.70 6.83
C ALA A 152 -6.71 9.63 5.29
N GLY A 153 -5.77 8.86 4.72
CA GLY A 153 -5.65 8.67 3.29
C GLY A 153 -5.48 9.98 2.53
N MET A 154 -6.31 10.24 1.53
CA MET A 154 -6.24 11.46 0.71
C MET A 154 -6.54 12.75 1.49
N TRP A 155 -7.19 12.69 2.64
CA TRP A 155 -7.46 13.82 3.54
C TRP A 155 -6.36 14.01 4.60
N GLY A 156 -5.32 13.17 4.60
CA GLY A 156 -4.25 13.21 5.60
C GLY A 156 -3.49 14.53 5.63
N ARG A 157 -3.33 15.20 4.47
CA ARG A 157 -2.71 16.52 4.38
C ARG A 157 -3.53 17.58 5.10
N GLU A 158 -4.83 17.68 4.80
CA GLU A 158 -5.73 18.64 5.41
C GLU A 158 -5.76 18.51 6.94
N LEU A 159 -5.85 17.28 7.42
CA LEU A 159 -5.85 16.99 8.85
C LEU A 159 -4.49 17.33 9.51
N GLY A 160 -3.38 17.10 8.82
CA GLY A 160 -2.05 17.48 9.29
C GLY A 160 -1.86 19.00 9.36
N ASP A 161 -2.30 19.72 8.32
CA ASP A 161 -2.23 21.18 8.27
C ASP A 161 -2.98 21.82 9.45
N GLN A 162 -4.12 21.27 9.85
CA GLN A 162 -4.87 21.71 11.04
C GLN A 162 -4.08 21.55 12.34
N ALA A 163 -3.18 20.57 12.43
CA ALA A 163 -2.31 20.35 13.56
C ALA A 163 -0.97 21.11 13.48
N GLY A 164 -0.78 21.93 12.44
CA GLY A 164 0.48 22.62 12.18
C GLY A 164 1.59 21.71 11.67
N ALA A 165 1.26 20.51 11.19
CA ALA A 165 2.21 19.53 10.65
C ALA A 165 2.16 19.50 9.12
N THR A 166 3.29 19.70 8.46
CA THR A 166 3.37 19.58 7.00
C THR A 166 3.33 18.11 6.59
N VAL A 167 2.29 17.73 5.87
CA VAL A 167 2.13 16.39 5.28
C VAL A 167 2.22 16.52 3.75
N PRO A 168 3.33 16.14 3.12
CA PRO A 168 3.57 16.36 1.69
C PRO A 168 2.82 15.34 0.83
N LEU A 169 1.50 15.36 0.88
CA LEU A 169 0.63 14.52 0.09
C LEU A 169 -0.13 15.34 -0.97
N HIS A 170 -0.37 14.72 -2.11
CA HIS A 170 -1.23 15.23 -3.16
C HIS A 170 -2.15 14.13 -3.64
N ALA A 171 -3.46 14.38 -3.65
CA ALA A 171 -4.43 13.44 -4.20
C ALA A 171 -4.36 13.47 -5.72
N ALA A 172 -4.28 12.30 -6.35
CA ALA A 172 -4.27 12.15 -7.79
C ALA A 172 -5.28 11.08 -8.22
N GLU A 173 -5.88 11.28 -9.38
CA GLU A 173 -6.74 10.27 -10.00
C GLU A 173 -5.88 9.15 -10.61
N HIS A 174 -6.32 7.91 -10.44
CA HIS A 174 -5.75 6.74 -11.07
C HIS A 174 -6.79 6.05 -11.95
N PHE A 175 -6.36 5.64 -13.13
CA PHE A 175 -7.20 4.90 -14.05
C PHE A 175 -6.81 3.43 -14.06
N TYR A 176 -7.82 2.56 -14.04
CA TYR A 176 -7.69 1.10 -14.19
C TYR A 176 -8.46 0.67 -15.43
N ILE A 177 -7.87 -0.25 -16.16
CA ILE A 177 -8.48 -0.85 -17.35
C ILE A 177 -8.69 -2.34 -17.07
#